data_8aec5a30593989f8a2b1b34aef796767
#
_entry.id   8aec5a30593989f8a2b1b34aef796767
#
_cell.length_a   1.000
_cell.length_b   1.000
_cell.length_c   1.000
_cell.angle_alpha   90.00
_cell.angle_beta   90.00
_cell.angle_gamma   90.00
#
_symmetry.space_group_name_H-M   'P 1'
#
loop_
_entity.id
_entity.type
_entity.pdbx_description
1 polymer ?
#
loop_
_entity_poly.entity_id
_entity_poly.type
_entity_poly.pdbx_seq_one_letter_code
_entity_poly.pdbx_strand_id
1 'polypeptide(L)'
;MNAGHGHGHDTMTDYDIAVVGAGLAGACAAALLVRHAGIAAERIVLLAGALPVASAAGAPPDLRVVALSRASERILRAAGAWARLPLQRLCAYQRMRVWHGSADPDGAGALCFDAADLGEANLGYIAESALLQRACIDSFREAGGVLRTGQVHSLATDTTCVRLQFADRDGNGNGSGNADAGPGAGAGALSARLVVGADGAHSLVRAQACIAARMHDYHQLALIATVRTARSHQHTAWQRFLRTGPLAFLPLFDGSSSIVWSLDTAHVAPLPDCPAAQFSERLEAAIGGVLGAITLASERRCLALRSVAADSYVAPRRALIGDAAHVIHPLAGQGANLGLLDAAALCEAIGGAVAQGEDPGALRALRGYEQQRRTHNLVMDAAMSGLQRGFTAASPPAAWLAMRALGLVNRSAMLKRAFARQALGSLGGFGQLPRLAR
;
A
#
# COMPACT_ATOMS: atom_id res chain seq x y z
N MET A 1 -11.10 35.91 49.81
CA MET A 1 -10.39 34.82 49.16
C MET A 1 -11.18 34.40 47.93
N ASN A 2 -10.81 34.92 46.77
CA ASN A 2 -11.51 34.67 45.51
C ASN A 2 -10.71 33.53 44.82
N ALA A 3 -11.30 32.35 44.72
CA ALA A 3 -10.80 31.25 43.93
C ALA A 3 -11.20 31.54 42.46
N GLY A 4 -10.23 31.96 41.66
CA GLY A 4 -10.37 32.13 40.24
C GLY A 4 -10.54 30.75 39.61
N HIS A 5 -11.72 30.49 39.09
CA HIS A 5 -11.98 29.38 38.13
C HIS A 5 -11.26 29.72 36.83
N GLY A 6 -10.13 29.08 36.59
CA GLY A 6 -9.47 29.09 35.29
C GLY A 6 -10.38 28.42 34.25
N HIS A 7 -11.04 29.23 33.44
CA HIS A 7 -11.67 28.76 32.20
C HIS A 7 -10.55 28.32 31.29
N GLY A 8 -10.39 26.99 31.15
CA GLY A 8 -9.58 26.41 30.09
C GLY A 8 -10.11 26.97 28.77
N HIS A 9 -9.32 27.78 28.07
CA HIS A 9 -9.57 28.12 26.69
C HIS A 9 -9.58 26.81 25.90
N ASP A 10 -10.77 26.37 25.55
CA ASP A 10 -11.00 25.34 24.55
C ASP A 10 -10.51 25.95 23.23
N THR A 11 -9.22 25.80 22.92
CA THR A 11 -8.65 26.26 21.66
C THR A 11 -9.25 25.41 20.57
N MET A 12 -10.31 25.89 19.94
CA MET A 12 -10.94 25.24 18.79
C MET A 12 -9.85 25.00 17.74
N THR A 13 -9.58 23.71 17.48
CA THR A 13 -8.72 23.32 16.36
C THR A 13 -9.44 23.53 15.03
N ASP A 14 -8.70 23.80 13.95
CA ASP A 14 -9.28 23.94 12.61
C ASP A 14 -9.95 22.64 12.18
N TYR A 15 -9.30 21.49 12.52
CA TYR A 15 -9.77 20.15 12.16
C TYR A 15 -9.69 19.19 13.36
N ASP A 16 -10.50 18.15 13.34
CA ASP A 16 -10.35 17.03 14.26
C ASP A 16 -9.25 16.08 13.76
N ILE A 17 -9.18 15.84 12.45
CA ILE A 17 -8.19 14.95 11.85
C ILE A 17 -7.54 15.61 10.63
N ALA A 18 -6.21 15.57 10.58
CA ALA A 18 -5.43 15.89 9.39
C ALA A 18 -4.70 14.65 8.90
N VAL A 19 -4.98 14.21 7.68
CA VAL A 19 -4.26 13.13 6.99
C VAL A 19 -3.19 13.75 6.12
N VAL A 20 -1.92 13.46 6.38
CA VAL A 20 -0.77 13.97 5.64
C VAL A 20 -0.30 12.91 4.65
N GLY A 21 -0.45 13.21 3.36
CA GLY A 21 -0.13 12.30 2.27
C GLY A 21 -1.36 11.68 1.63
N ALA A 22 -1.59 11.99 0.35
CA ALA A 22 -2.71 11.49 -0.45
C ALA A 22 -2.34 10.29 -1.32
N GLY A 23 -1.35 9.49 -0.92
CA GLY A 23 -1.11 8.15 -1.47
C GLY A 23 -2.30 7.23 -1.24
N LEU A 24 -2.30 6.01 -1.81
CA LEU A 24 -3.45 5.10 -1.73
C LEU A 24 -3.93 4.87 -0.28
N ALA A 25 -3.01 4.63 0.66
CA ALA A 25 -3.38 4.40 2.07
C ALA A 25 -3.99 5.66 2.71
N GLY A 26 -3.38 6.84 2.51
CA GLY A 26 -3.87 8.10 3.09
C GLY A 26 -5.19 8.55 2.49
N ALA A 27 -5.35 8.47 1.17
CA ALA A 27 -6.60 8.78 0.48
C ALA A 27 -7.74 7.85 0.92
N CYS A 28 -7.45 6.54 1.06
CA CYS A 28 -8.43 5.57 1.55
C CYS A 28 -8.77 5.83 3.02
N ALA A 29 -7.79 6.14 3.88
CA ALA A 29 -8.04 6.49 5.27
C ALA A 29 -8.94 7.72 5.39
N ALA A 30 -8.66 8.79 4.64
CA ALA A 30 -9.52 9.98 4.61
C ALA A 30 -10.95 9.65 4.18
N ALA A 31 -11.12 8.83 3.11
CA ALA A 31 -12.43 8.41 2.62
C ALA A 31 -13.21 7.53 3.61
N LEU A 32 -12.51 6.68 4.37
CA LEU A 32 -13.12 5.89 5.44
C LEU A 32 -13.50 6.75 6.63
N LEU A 33 -12.62 7.63 7.08
CA LEU A 33 -12.84 8.49 8.25
C LEU A 33 -14.08 9.37 8.08
N VAL A 34 -14.23 10.00 6.92
CA VAL A 34 -15.40 10.86 6.66
C VAL A 34 -16.73 10.09 6.65
N ARG A 35 -16.69 8.76 6.42
CA ARG A 35 -17.90 7.91 6.33
C ARG A 35 -18.19 7.13 7.60
N HIS A 36 -17.17 6.79 8.37
CA HIS A 36 -17.31 5.79 9.43
C HIS A 36 -16.77 6.22 10.80
N ALA A 37 -16.04 7.36 10.90
CA ALA A 37 -15.48 7.79 12.17
C ALA A 37 -16.45 8.57 13.07
N GLY A 38 -17.63 8.94 12.58
CA GLY A 38 -18.59 9.74 13.34
C GLY A 38 -18.15 11.20 13.56
N ILE A 39 -17.24 11.69 12.70
CA ILE A 39 -16.73 13.06 12.71
C ILE A 39 -17.34 13.81 11.53
N ALA A 40 -17.70 15.07 11.71
CA ALA A 40 -18.21 15.91 10.63
C ALA A 40 -17.17 16.03 9.49
N ALA A 41 -17.61 15.90 8.25
CA ALA A 41 -16.73 15.77 7.09
C ALA A 41 -15.79 16.97 6.93
N GLU A 42 -16.27 18.17 7.16
CA GLU A 42 -15.52 19.42 7.12
C GLU A 42 -14.46 19.55 8.21
N ARG A 43 -14.51 18.67 9.22
CA ARG A 43 -13.53 18.58 10.31
C ARG A 43 -12.39 17.61 9.98
N ILE A 44 -12.37 17.02 8.77
CA ILE A 44 -11.33 16.11 8.29
C ILE A 44 -10.65 16.74 7.07
N VAL A 45 -9.33 16.95 7.15
CA VAL A 45 -8.52 17.47 6.04
C VAL A 45 -7.56 16.42 5.51
N LEU A 46 -7.45 16.33 4.19
CA LEU A 46 -6.44 15.56 3.48
C LEU A 46 -5.42 16.52 2.83
N LEU A 47 -4.17 16.43 3.25
CA LEU A 47 -3.05 17.22 2.71
C LEU A 47 -2.32 16.41 1.64
N ALA A 48 -2.37 16.89 0.40
CA ALA A 48 -1.76 16.24 -0.75
C ALA A 48 -0.56 17.05 -1.27
N GLY A 49 0.63 16.45 -1.33
CA GLY A 49 1.79 17.08 -1.98
C GLY A 49 1.62 17.19 -3.50
N ALA A 50 0.99 16.19 -4.10
CA ALA A 50 0.58 16.14 -5.50
C ALA A 50 -0.64 15.23 -5.66
N LEU A 51 -1.49 15.55 -6.61
CA LEU A 51 -2.63 14.71 -6.97
C LEU A 51 -2.27 13.77 -8.13
N PRO A 52 -2.85 12.56 -8.20
CA PRO A 52 -2.65 11.68 -9.32
C PRO A 52 -3.23 12.29 -10.60
N VAL A 53 -2.49 12.17 -11.69
CA VAL A 53 -2.99 12.58 -13.02
C VAL A 53 -4.02 11.56 -13.47
N ALA A 54 -5.15 12.05 -13.98
CA ALA A 54 -6.18 11.19 -14.55
C ALA A 54 -5.66 10.58 -15.86
N SER A 55 -5.75 9.26 -16.00
CA SER A 55 -5.49 8.60 -17.28
C SER A 55 -6.61 8.93 -18.26
N ALA A 56 -6.26 9.31 -19.49
CA ALA A 56 -7.23 9.53 -20.56
C ALA A 56 -7.99 8.23 -20.89
N ALA A 57 -9.23 8.35 -21.36
CA ALA A 57 -9.96 7.22 -21.88
C ALA A 57 -9.17 6.57 -23.06
N GLY A 58 -8.93 5.27 -23.00
CA GLY A 58 -8.13 4.55 -24.01
C GLY A 58 -6.61 4.63 -23.83
N ALA A 59 -6.12 5.32 -22.80
CA ALA A 59 -4.69 5.32 -22.48
C ALA A 59 -4.18 3.90 -22.18
N PRO A 60 -2.91 3.58 -22.50
CA PRO A 60 -2.31 2.30 -22.11
C PRO A 60 -2.30 2.14 -20.60
N PRO A 61 -2.14 0.91 -20.06
CA PRO A 61 -2.03 0.67 -18.64
C PRO A 61 -0.87 1.46 -17.99
N ASP A 62 -1.10 1.99 -16.79
CA ASP A 62 -0.05 2.61 -15.99
C ASP A 62 1.00 1.54 -15.59
N LEU A 63 2.26 1.97 -15.49
CA LEU A 63 3.35 1.10 -15.03
C LEU A 63 3.17 0.66 -13.57
N ARG A 64 2.56 1.51 -12.74
CA ARG A 64 2.30 1.19 -11.33
C ARG A 64 0.93 0.55 -11.16
N VAL A 65 0.94 -0.76 -11.01
CA VAL A 65 -0.27 -1.53 -10.68
C VAL A 65 -0.16 -2.17 -9.30
N VAL A 66 -1.29 -2.50 -8.74
CA VAL A 66 -1.45 -3.14 -7.44
C VAL A 66 -2.27 -4.42 -7.63
N ALA A 67 -1.81 -5.52 -7.02
CA ALA A 67 -2.61 -6.72 -6.86
C ALA A 67 -3.46 -6.58 -5.58
N LEU A 68 -4.71 -6.18 -5.75
CA LEU A 68 -5.67 -6.02 -4.66
C LEU A 68 -6.17 -7.37 -4.17
N SER A 69 -6.14 -7.59 -2.86
CA SER A 69 -6.80 -8.72 -2.21
C SER A 69 -8.31 -8.49 -2.11
N ARG A 70 -9.07 -9.55 -1.81
CA ARG A 70 -10.53 -9.44 -1.54
C ARG A 70 -10.84 -8.54 -0.35
N ALA A 71 -9.99 -8.58 0.70
CA ALA A 71 -10.12 -7.64 1.83
C ALA A 71 -9.95 -6.18 1.40
N SER A 72 -8.96 -5.92 0.56
CA SER A 72 -8.73 -4.56 0.03
C SER A 72 -9.88 -4.05 -0.84
N GLU A 73 -10.50 -4.94 -1.63
CA GLU A 73 -11.72 -4.60 -2.36
C GLU A 73 -12.85 -4.18 -1.42
N ARG A 74 -13.08 -4.94 -0.32
CA ARG A 74 -14.13 -4.60 0.66
C ARG A 74 -13.85 -3.25 1.33
N ILE A 75 -12.59 -2.98 1.69
CA ILE A 75 -12.18 -1.69 2.24
C ILE A 75 -12.46 -0.55 1.26
N LEU A 76 -12.11 -0.71 -0.02
CA LEU A 76 -12.38 0.29 -1.05
C LEU A 76 -13.89 0.48 -1.31
N ARG A 77 -14.69 -0.58 -1.14
CA ARG A 77 -16.16 -0.48 -1.16
C ARG A 77 -16.69 0.32 0.03
N ALA A 78 -16.21 0.04 1.24
CA ALA A 78 -16.56 0.79 2.45
C ALA A 78 -16.11 2.27 2.34
N ALA A 79 -14.96 2.53 1.74
CA ALA A 79 -14.49 3.88 1.44
C ALA A 79 -15.32 4.60 0.34
N GLY A 80 -16.28 3.91 -0.30
CA GLY A 80 -17.05 4.44 -1.43
C GLY A 80 -16.24 4.66 -2.71
N ALA A 81 -15.00 4.22 -2.74
CA ALA A 81 -14.08 4.39 -3.88
C ALA A 81 -14.34 3.36 -4.99
N TRP A 82 -14.75 2.14 -4.65
CA TRP A 82 -14.93 1.04 -5.62
C TRP A 82 -15.91 1.38 -6.73
N ALA A 83 -17.03 2.03 -6.42
CA ALA A 83 -18.07 2.40 -7.38
C ALA A 83 -17.59 3.46 -8.41
N ARG A 84 -16.45 4.12 -8.15
CA ARG A 84 -15.85 5.14 -9.02
C ARG A 84 -14.78 4.59 -9.95
N LEU A 85 -14.43 3.32 -9.77
CA LEU A 85 -13.42 2.69 -10.61
C LEU A 85 -14.01 2.32 -11.98
N PRO A 86 -13.32 2.63 -13.07
CA PRO A 86 -13.71 2.15 -14.40
C PRO A 86 -13.46 0.64 -14.46
N LEU A 87 -14.52 -0.16 -14.29
CA LEU A 87 -14.43 -1.62 -14.18
C LEU A 87 -13.69 -2.28 -15.35
N GLN A 88 -13.79 -1.69 -16.55
CA GLN A 88 -13.06 -2.13 -17.74
C GLN A 88 -11.54 -1.99 -17.64
N ARG A 89 -11.03 -1.26 -16.65
CA ARG A 89 -9.59 -1.12 -16.36
C ARG A 89 -9.13 -1.98 -15.18
N LEU A 90 -10.02 -2.79 -14.61
CA LEU A 90 -9.68 -3.77 -13.59
C LEU A 90 -9.52 -5.15 -14.24
N CYS A 91 -8.45 -5.86 -13.94
CA CYS A 91 -8.29 -7.25 -14.31
C CYS A 91 -8.50 -8.16 -13.10
N ALA A 92 -9.67 -8.84 -13.04
CA ALA A 92 -9.89 -9.90 -12.06
C ALA A 92 -8.97 -11.08 -12.40
N TYR A 93 -8.13 -11.51 -11.45
CA TYR A 93 -7.32 -12.70 -11.64
C TYR A 93 -7.90 -13.87 -10.84
N GLN A 94 -8.02 -15.00 -11.51
CA GLN A 94 -8.65 -16.20 -10.98
C GLN A 94 -7.63 -17.19 -10.44
N ARG A 95 -6.40 -17.15 -10.97
CA ARG A 95 -5.33 -18.08 -10.64
C ARG A 95 -4.03 -17.35 -10.28
N MET A 96 -3.26 -17.98 -9.42
CA MET A 96 -1.91 -17.58 -9.12
C MET A 96 -1.00 -18.80 -9.15
N ARG A 97 0.05 -18.77 -9.95
CA ARG A 97 1.04 -19.82 -10.07
C ARG A 97 2.40 -19.34 -9.57
N VAL A 98 2.96 -20.07 -8.63
CA VAL A 98 4.24 -19.73 -7.99
C VAL A 98 5.14 -20.95 -8.04
N TRP A 99 6.34 -20.81 -8.64
CA TRP A 99 7.30 -21.91 -8.72
C TRP A 99 8.76 -21.39 -8.59
N HIS A 100 9.68 -22.30 -8.38
CA HIS A 100 11.10 -21.99 -8.17
C HIS A 100 11.98 -22.60 -9.27
N GLY A 101 12.99 -21.84 -9.73
CA GLY A 101 14.07 -22.31 -10.58
C GLY A 101 13.57 -22.98 -11.86
N SER A 102 14.01 -24.21 -12.09
CA SER A 102 13.67 -25.04 -13.25
C SER A 102 12.44 -25.92 -13.05
N ALA A 103 11.70 -25.77 -11.94
CA ALA A 103 10.48 -26.54 -11.71
C ALA A 103 9.41 -26.21 -12.78
N ASP A 104 8.64 -27.22 -13.15
CA ASP A 104 7.49 -27.06 -14.03
C ASP A 104 6.40 -26.26 -13.32
N PRO A 105 5.88 -25.17 -13.92
CA PRO A 105 4.79 -24.38 -13.35
C PRO A 105 3.48 -25.16 -13.15
N ASP A 106 3.29 -26.28 -13.85
CA ASP A 106 2.15 -27.19 -13.73
C ASP A 106 2.48 -28.43 -12.88
N GLY A 107 3.75 -28.59 -12.49
CA GLY A 107 4.25 -29.75 -11.76
C GLY A 107 4.04 -29.68 -10.25
N ALA A 108 4.38 -30.79 -9.57
CA ALA A 108 4.27 -30.93 -8.12
C ALA A 108 5.13 -29.93 -7.30
N GLY A 109 6.12 -29.31 -7.94
CA GLY A 109 6.99 -28.28 -7.34
C GLY A 109 6.46 -26.85 -7.43
N ALA A 110 5.26 -26.67 -7.99
CA ALA A 110 4.60 -25.37 -8.09
C ALA A 110 3.42 -25.27 -7.13
N LEU A 111 3.18 -24.06 -6.60
CA LEU A 111 1.96 -23.72 -5.90
C LEU A 111 0.98 -23.12 -6.90
N CYS A 112 -0.18 -23.73 -7.02
CA CYS A 112 -1.29 -23.19 -7.80
C CYS A 112 -2.44 -22.85 -6.86
N PHE A 113 -2.83 -21.59 -6.83
CA PHE A 113 -4.05 -21.13 -6.19
C PHE A 113 -5.10 -20.88 -7.28
N ASP A 114 -6.29 -21.43 -7.10
CA ASP A 114 -7.44 -21.20 -7.96
C ASP A 114 -8.60 -20.68 -7.11
N ALA A 115 -9.27 -19.65 -7.59
CA ALA A 115 -10.43 -19.06 -6.91
C ALA A 115 -11.54 -20.08 -6.72
N ALA A 116 -11.73 -21.00 -7.67
CA ALA A 116 -12.73 -22.07 -7.58
C ALA A 116 -12.48 -23.02 -6.40
N ASP A 117 -11.20 -23.33 -6.08
CA ASP A 117 -10.83 -24.15 -4.91
C ASP A 117 -11.25 -23.52 -3.57
N LEU A 118 -11.48 -22.21 -3.58
CA LEU A 118 -11.84 -21.39 -2.42
C LEU A 118 -13.31 -21.02 -2.39
N GLY A 119 -14.08 -21.33 -3.44
CA GLY A 119 -15.46 -20.90 -3.62
C GLY A 119 -15.60 -19.41 -3.91
N GLU A 120 -14.54 -18.78 -4.43
CA GLU A 120 -14.51 -17.33 -4.75
C GLU A 120 -14.58 -17.12 -6.27
N ALA A 121 -15.18 -16.00 -6.69
CA ALA A 121 -15.24 -15.64 -8.12
C ALA A 121 -13.86 -15.28 -8.70
N ASN A 122 -12.97 -14.73 -7.88
CA ASN A 122 -11.59 -14.38 -8.22
C ASN A 122 -10.74 -14.30 -6.94
N LEU A 123 -9.42 -14.31 -7.12
CA LEU A 123 -8.45 -14.13 -6.03
C LEU A 123 -8.24 -12.65 -5.68
N GLY A 124 -8.66 -11.75 -6.55
CA GLY A 124 -8.50 -10.31 -6.41
C GLY A 124 -8.43 -9.61 -7.76
N TYR A 125 -7.95 -8.39 -7.78
CA TYR A 125 -7.89 -7.55 -8.97
C TYR A 125 -6.51 -6.94 -9.16
N ILE A 126 -6.04 -6.92 -10.40
CA ILE A 126 -4.93 -6.04 -10.75
C ILE A 126 -5.53 -4.70 -11.20
N ALA A 127 -5.09 -3.63 -10.56
CA ALA A 127 -5.59 -2.28 -10.78
C ALA A 127 -4.45 -1.26 -10.78
N GLU A 128 -4.61 -0.19 -11.52
CA GLU A 128 -3.67 0.91 -11.58
C GLU A 128 -3.70 1.73 -10.29
N SER A 129 -2.52 1.99 -9.73
CA SER A 129 -2.41 2.69 -8.44
C SER A 129 -3.00 4.10 -8.48
N ALA A 130 -2.79 4.84 -9.58
CA ALA A 130 -3.33 6.19 -9.76
C ALA A 130 -4.86 6.22 -9.79
N LEU A 131 -5.51 5.23 -10.44
CA LEU A 131 -6.97 5.12 -10.46
C LEU A 131 -7.56 4.86 -9.07
N LEU A 132 -6.94 3.95 -8.32
CA LEU A 132 -7.36 3.64 -6.93
C LEU A 132 -7.25 4.87 -6.03
N GLN A 133 -6.11 5.56 -6.11
CA GLN A 133 -5.85 6.77 -5.37
C GLN A 133 -6.86 7.87 -5.71
N ARG A 134 -7.10 8.10 -7.00
CA ARG A 134 -8.08 9.09 -7.46
C ARG A 134 -9.49 8.78 -6.99
N ALA A 135 -9.93 7.53 -7.12
CA ALA A 135 -11.25 7.10 -6.67
C ALA A 135 -11.46 7.34 -5.15
N CYS A 136 -10.41 7.12 -4.33
CA CYS A 136 -10.47 7.42 -2.90
C CYS A 136 -10.55 8.93 -2.63
N ILE A 137 -9.76 9.75 -3.34
CA ILE A 137 -9.78 11.22 -3.19
C ILE A 137 -11.15 11.79 -3.61
N ASP A 138 -11.68 11.34 -4.74
CA ASP A 138 -12.99 11.81 -5.23
C ASP A 138 -14.11 11.37 -4.27
N SER A 139 -14.04 10.15 -3.73
CA SER A 139 -14.95 9.67 -2.71
C SER A 139 -14.92 10.51 -1.42
N PHE A 140 -13.72 10.89 -0.98
CA PHE A 140 -13.52 11.76 0.18
C PHE A 140 -14.12 13.15 -0.03
N ARG A 141 -13.83 13.77 -1.19
CA ARG A 141 -14.35 15.11 -1.52
C ARG A 141 -15.87 15.17 -1.64
N GLU A 142 -16.47 14.19 -2.31
CA GLU A 142 -17.92 14.09 -2.46
C GLU A 142 -18.64 13.85 -1.13
N ALA A 143 -17.96 13.25 -0.16
CA ALA A 143 -18.46 13.09 1.19
C ALA A 143 -18.32 14.38 2.04
N GLY A 144 -17.80 15.48 1.48
CA GLY A 144 -17.64 16.77 2.16
C GLY A 144 -16.29 16.98 2.86
N GLY A 145 -15.35 16.05 2.70
CA GLY A 145 -14.01 16.20 3.27
C GLY A 145 -13.18 17.30 2.61
N VAL A 146 -12.31 17.94 3.38
CA VAL A 146 -11.52 19.10 2.94
C VAL A 146 -10.20 18.62 2.32
N LEU A 147 -10.00 18.87 1.03
CA LEU A 147 -8.72 18.61 0.35
C LEU A 147 -7.91 19.91 0.26
N ARG A 148 -6.64 19.84 0.68
CA ARG A 148 -5.65 20.90 0.50
C ARG A 148 -4.45 20.35 -0.25
N THR A 149 -3.92 21.12 -1.20
CA THR A 149 -2.67 20.77 -1.90
C THR A 149 -1.52 21.58 -1.35
N GLY A 150 -0.49 20.89 -0.89
CA GLY A 150 0.68 21.52 -0.30
C GLY A 150 1.63 20.50 0.32
N GLN A 151 2.87 20.90 0.52
CA GLN A 151 3.89 20.07 1.13
C GLN A 151 4.09 20.49 2.59
N VAL A 152 3.77 19.59 3.53
CA VAL A 152 4.03 19.80 4.96
C VAL A 152 5.53 19.82 5.19
N HIS A 153 6.01 20.81 5.96
CA HIS A 153 7.43 20.95 6.29
C HIS A 153 7.69 21.00 7.81
N SER A 154 6.68 21.29 8.63
CA SER A 154 6.84 21.21 10.07
C SER A 154 5.54 20.86 10.81
N LEU A 155 5.71 20.19 11.96
CA LEU A 155 4.65 19.86 12.90
C LEU A 155 5.10 20.22 14.33
N ALA A 156 4.28 20.94 15.05
CA ALA A 156 4.46 21.22 16.47
C ALA A 156 3.28 20.64 17.25
N THR A 157 3.55 19.82 18.27
CA THR A 157 2.51 19.18 19.08
C THR A 157 2.46 19.81 20.46
N ASP A 158 1.28 20.14 20.93
CA ASP A 158 1.00 20.47 22.30
C ASP A 158 0.07 19.41 22.95
N THR A 159 -0.46 19.67 24.13
CA THR A 159 -1.32 18.73 24.86
C THR A 159 -2.67 18.51 24.18
N THR A 160 -3.14 19.46 23.39
CA THR A 160 -4.49 19.50 22.81
C THR A 160 -4.53 19.27 21.31
N CYS A 161 -3.48 19.68 20.59
CA CYS A 161 -3.46 19.62 19.12
C CYS A 161 -2.05 19.46 18.53
N VAL A 162 -2.01 19.26 17.24
CA VAL A 162 -0.82 19.37 16.38
C VAL A 162 -1.03 20.53 15.42
N ARG A 163 -0.06 21.45 15.37
CA ARG A 163 0.00 22.52 14.37
C ARG A 163 0.89 22.08 13.23
N LEU A 164 0.37 22.22 12.01
CA LEU A 164 1.10 21.89 10.78
C LEU A 164 1.38 23.18 10.01
N GLN A 165 2.57 23.27 9.45
CA GLN A 165 2.91 24.29 8.46
C GLN A 165 3.19 23.60 7.12
N PHE A 166 2.68 24.15 6.05
CA PHE A 166 2.84 23.60 4.70
C PHE A 166 2.96 24.71 3.66
N ALA A 167 3.66 24.42 2.56
CA ALA A 167 3.69 25.28 1.40
C ALA A 167 2.41 25.05 0.60
N ASP A 168 1.51 26.02 0.59
CA ASP A 168 0.25 25.98 -0.16
C ASP A 168 0.53 26.18 -1.66
N ARG A 169 0.07 25.25 -2.50
CA ARG A 169 0.20 25.33 -3.96
C ARG A 169 -1.04 25.95 -4.63
N ASP A 170 -2.17 26.03 -3.95
CA ASP A 170 -3.42 26.49 -4.53
C ASP A 170 -3.68 27.99 -4.32
N GLY A 171 -2.82 28.70 -3.60
CA GLY A 171 -2.89 30.17 -3.42
C GLY A 171 -4.15 30.71 -2.74
N ASN A 172 -4.99 29.85 -2.17
CA ASN A 172 -6.26 30.23 -1.53
C ASN A 172 -6.12 30.30 0.00
N GLY A 173 -4.99 30.80 0.46
CA GLY A 173 -4.68 30.99 1.87
C GLY A 173 -5.41 32.21 2.44
N ASN A 174 -6.61 32.02 3.00
CA ASN A 174 -7.20 32.93 4.00
C ASN A 174 -6.46 32.76 5.33
N GLY A 175 -5.19 33.13 5.36
CA GLY A 175 -4.34 33.12 6.56
C GLY A 175 -3.61 34.45 6.66
N SER A 176 -3.91 35.23 7.68
CA SER A 176 -3.11 36.37 8.13
C SER A 176 -1.71 35.89 8.54
N GLY A 177 -0.81 35.75 7.59
CA GLY A 177 0.58 35.36 7.77
C GLY A 177 1.54 36.40 7.22
N ASN A 178 2.47 36.87 8.06
CA ASN A 178 3.51 37.86 7.79
C ASN A 178 4.18 37.70 6.43
N ALA A 179 4.31 38.82 5.74
CA ALA A 179 4.95 39.02 4.45
C ALA A 179 6.47 38.94 4.56
N ASP A 180 7.03 37.72 4.53
CA ASP A 180 8.48 37.49 4.27
C ASP A 180 8.77 36.12 3.62
N ALA A 181 7.77 35.55 2.89
CA ALA A 181 7.98 34.34 2.08
C ALA A 181 8.31 34.76 0.64
N GLY A 182 9.45 34.27 0.11
CA GLY A 182 9.90 34.53 -1.25
C GLY A 182 8.90 34.11 -2.33
N PRO A 183 9.13 34.48 -3.59
CA PRO A 183 8.12 34.47 -4.64
C PRO A 183 7.66 33.05 -4.99
N GLY A 184 6.40 32.69 -4.65
CA GLY A 184 5.71 31.59 -5.29
C GLY A 184 4.92 30.57 -4.47
N ALA A 185 4.99 30.56 -3.15
CA ALA A 185 4.17 29.64 -2.34
C ALA A 185 3.60 30.38 -1.12
N GLY A 186 2.29 30.46 -0.98
CA GLY A 186 1.64 30.93 0.24
C GLY A 186 1.97 29.96 1.38
N ALA A 187 2.43 30.47 2.53
CA ALA A 187 2.58 29.66 3.73
C ALA A 187 1.20 29.34 4.32
N GLY A 188 0.81 28.08 4.34
CA GLY A 188 -0.40 27.61 5.01
C GLY A 188 -0.09 27.07 6.41
N ALA A 189 -0.98 27.34 7.35
CA ALA A 189 -0.94 26.72 8.67
C ALA A 189 -2.32 26.16 9.01
N LEU A 190 -2.36 25.06 9.75
CA LEU A 190 -3.59 24.50 10.30
C LEU A 190 -3.30 23.73 11.60
N SER A 191 -4.34 23.53 12.38
CA SER A 191 -4.30 22.76 13.62
C SER A 191 -5.28 21.60 13.57
N ALA A 192 -4.87 20.42 14.12
CA ALA A 192 -5.70 19.23 14.19
C ALA A 192 -5.53 18.52 15.54
N ARG A 193 -6.60 17.88 16.03
CA ARG A 193 -6.55 17.07 17.26
C ARG A 193 -5.72 15.78 17.07
N LEU A 194 -5.75 15.23 15.85
CA LEU A 194 -5.00 14.05 15.44
C LEU A 194 -4.38 14.26 14.05
N VAL A 195 -3.12 13.90 13.89
CA VAL A 195 -2.44 13.83 12.58
C VAL A 195 -2.19 12.38 12.21
N VAL A 196 -2.63 11.99 11.02
CA VAL A 196 -2.36 10.68 10.41
C VAL A 196 -1.26 10.83 9.36
N GLY A 197 -0.08 10.26 9.62
CA GLY A 197 1.03 10.23 8.69
C GLY A 197 0.86 9.10 7.67
N ALA A 198 0.66 9.47 6.41
CA ALA A 198 0.59 8.59 5.24
C ALA A 198 1.52 9.11 4.11
N ASP A 199 2.60 9.77 4.51
CA ASP A 199 3.53 10.56 3.70
C ASP A 199 4.73 9.73 3.19
N GLY A 200 4.60 8.40 3.20
CA GLY A 200 5.51 7.49 2.54
C GLY A 200 6.75 7.11 3.38
N ALA A 201 7.65 6.35 2.76
CA ALA A 201 8.81 5.75 3.42
C ALA A 201 9.72 6.76 4.15
N HIS A 202 9.80 8.00 3.64
CA HIS A 202 10.57 9.11 4.23
C HIS A 202 9.69 10.04 5.07
N SER A 203 8.70 9.49 5.77
CA SER A 203 7.69 10.23 6.53
C SER A 203 8.26 11.32 7.42
N LEU A 204 7.85 12.55 7.18
CA LEU A 204 8.10 13.71 8.02
C LEU A 204 7.31 13.60 9.34
N VAL A 205 6.06 13.11 9.27
CA VAL A 205 5.23 12.91 10.46
C VAL A 205 5.92 11.95 11.44
N ARG A 206 6.48 10.83 10.92
CA ARG A 206 7.26 9.88 11.72
C ARG A 206 8.49 10.53 12.34
N ALA A 207 9.28 11.24 11.52
CA ALA A 207 10.52 11.88 11.97
C ALA A 207 10.25 12.91 13.08
N GLN A 208 9.26 13.76 12.91
CA GLN A 208 8.91 14.79 13.89
C GLN A 208 8.09 14.27 15.09
N ALA A 209 7.60 13.03 15.01
CA ALA A 209 7.08 12.30 16.17
C ALA A 209 8.20 11.64 16.98
N CYS A 210 9.45 11.77 16.57
CA CYS A 210 10.61 11.08 17.18
C CYS A 210 10.43 9.54 17.20
N ILE A 211 9.66 9.00 16.25
CA ILE A 211 9.48 7.55 16.10
C ILE A 211 10.64 7.03 15.26
N ALA A 212 11.50 6.23 15.90
CA ALA A 212 12.60 5.57 15.21
C ALA A 212 12.07 4.51 14.22
N ALA A 213 12.84 4.27 13.16
CA ALA A 213 12.53 3.24 12.18
C ALA A 213 13.80 2.52 11.75
N ARG A 214 13.70 1.20 11.65
CA ARG A 214 14.75 0.38 11.05
C ARG A 214 14.56 0.39 9.55
N MET A 215 15.61 0.81 8.83
CA MET A 215 15.65 0.77 7.38
C MET A 215 16.64 -0.31 6.95
N HIS A 216 16.25 -1.14 6.01
CA HIS A 216 17.12 -2.14 5.42
C HIS A 216 17.10 -1.98 3.89
N ASP A 217 18.27 -1.82 3.29
CA ASP A 217 18.44 -1.82 1.84
C ASP A 217 18.72 -3.26 1.39
N TYR A 218 17.91 -3.79 0.48
CA TYR A 218 18.09 -5.13 -0.05
C TYR A 218 19.21 -5.21 -1.10
N HIS A 219 19.78 -4.07 -1.50
CA HIS A 219 20.71 -3.96 -2.63
C HIS A 219 20.13 -4.56 -3.90
N GLN A 220 18.84 -4.47 -4.06
CA GLN A 220 18.07 -4.96 -5.19
C GLN A 220 17.26 -3.82 -5.80
N LEU A 221 16.99 -3.94 -7.10
CA LEU A 221 16.09 -3.08 -7.84
C LEU A 221 14.92 -3.92 -8.37
N ALA A 222 13.71 -3.37 -8.30
CA ALA A 222 12.57 -3.90 -9.04
C ALA A 222 12.53 -3.21 -10.41
N LEU A 223 12.75 -3.97 -11.47
CA LEU A 223 12.48 -3.52 -12.83
C LEU A 223 11.02 -3.78 -13.14
N ILE A 224 10.30 -2.71 -13.50
CA ILE A 224 8.89 -2.74 -13.88
C ILE A 224 8.73 -2.34 -15.35
N ALA A 225 7.85 -3.03 -16.06
CA ALA A 225 7.47 -2.74 -17.43
C ALA A 225 6.13 -3.39 -17.77
N THR A 226 5.51 -2.98 -18.87
CA THR A 226 4.36 -3.67 -19.48
C THR A 226 4.83 -4.44 -20.70
N VAL A 227 4.36 -5.68 -20.83
CA VAL A 227 4.72 -6.58 -21.95
C VAL A 227 3.49 -7.25 -22.53
N ARG A 228 3.57 -7.61 -23.82
CA ARG A 228 2.63 -8.51 -24.49
C ARG A 228 3.27 -9.87 -24.64
N THR A 229 2.45 -10.91 -24.53
CA THR A 229 2.90 -12.31 -24.58
C THR A 229 2.14 -13.04 -25.68
N ALA A 230 2.80 -13.96 -26.40
CA ALA A 230 2.19 -14.73 -27.48
C ALA A 230 1.07 -15.63 -26.97
N ARG A 231 1.16 -16.12 -25.74
CA ARG A 231 0.09 -16.84 -25.05
C ARG A 231 -0.63 -15.91 -24.10
N SER A 232 -1.97 -15.99 -24.07
CA SER A 232 -2.77 -15.24 -23.11
C SER A 232 -2.38 -15.56 -21.67
N HIS A 233 -2.38 -14.55 -20.79
CA HIS A 233 -2.19 -14.73 -19.34
C HIS A 233 -3.34 -15.49 -18.66
N GLN A 234 -4.50 -15.66 -19.32
CA GLN A 234 -5.67 -16.44 -18.84
C GLN A 234 -6.10 -16.04 -17.42
N HIS A 235 -6.13 -14.75 -17.10
CA HIS A 235 -6.43 -14.23 -15.77
C HIS A 235 -5.59 -14.86 -14.64
N THR A 236 -4.34 -15.20 -14.96
CA THR A 236 -3.40 -15.85 -14.03
C THR A 236 -2.24 -14.89 -13.69
N ALA A 237 -1.99 -14.70 -12.42
CA ALA A 237 -0.77 -14.08 -11.93
C ALA A 237 0.33 -15.14 -11.89
N TRP A 238 1.44 -14.90 -12.57
CA TRP A 238 2.57 -15.84 -12.65
C TRP A 238 3.73 -15.29 -11.85
N GLN A 239 4.33 -16.11 -11.00
CA GLN A 239 5.50 -15.72 -10.21
C GLN A 239 6.54 -16.83 -10.17
N ARG A 240 7.73 -16.54 -10.69
CA ARG A 240 8.86 -17.43 -10.67
C ARG A 240 9.95 -16.89 -9.72
N PHE A 241 10.37 -17.73 -8.78
CA PHE A 241 11.51 -17.42 -7.95
C PHE A 241 12.78 -17.88 -8.64
N LEU A 242 13.64 -16.92 -9.00
CA LEU A 242 14.94 -17.13 -9.60
C LEU A 242 16.03 -16.91 -8.53
N ARG A 243 17.23 -17.42 -8.78
CA ARG A 243 18.38 -17.16 -7.90
C ARG A 243 18.74 -15.68 -7.82
N THR A 244 18.43 -14.91 -8.87
CA THR A 244 18.64 -13.47 -8.95
C THR A 244 17.53 -12.65 -8.29
N GLY A 245 16.43 -13.29 -7.92
CA GLY A 245 15.25 -12.67 -7.32
C GLY A 245 13.93 -13.08 -8.00
N PRO A 246 12.78 -12.72 -7.44
CA PRO A 246 11.48 -13.06 -7.99
C PRO A 246 11.14 -12.25 -9.25
N LEU A 247 10.50 -12.93 -10.18
CA LEU A 247 9.90 -12.36 -11.39
C LEU A 247 8.40 -12.63 -11.37
N ALA A 248 7.58 -11.58 -11.42
CA ALA A 248 6.13 -11.68 -11.47
C ALA A 248 5.58 -11.10 -12.79
N PHE A 249 4.52 -11.73 -13.31
CA PHE A 249 3.67 -11.23 -14.40
C PHE A 249 2.26 -11.08 -13.84
N LEU A 250 1.74 -9.86 -13.85
CA LEU A 250 0.41 -9.52 -13.37
C LEU A 250 -0.50 -9.23 -14.57
N PRO A 251 -1.64 -9.94 -14.70
CA PRO A 251 -2.51 -9.79 -15.86
C PRO A 251 -3.18 -8.41 -15.87
N LEU A 252 -3.19 -7.74 -17.04
CA LEU A 252 -3.82 -6.44 -17.21
C LEU A 252 -5.10 -6.57 -18.04
N PHE A 253 -5.95 -5.56 -17.94
CA PHE A 253 -7.27 -5.50 -18.55
C PHE A 253 -7.26 -5.54 -20.10
N ASP A 254 -6.17 -5.10 -20.73
CA ASP A 254 -5.98 -5.02 -22.16
C ASP A 254 -5.31 -6.28 -22.78
N GLY A 255 -5.17 -7.34 -21.97
CA GLY A 255 -4.52 -8.59 -22.38
C GLY A 255 -2.99 -8.58 -22.26
N SER A 256 -2.39 -7.43 -21.95
CA SER A 256 -0.97 -7.35 -21.62
C SER A 256 -0.68 -7.79 -20.17
N SER A 257 0.58 -7.81 -19.78
CA SER A 257 0.99 -8.12 -18.41
C SER A 257 1.95 -7.05 -17.90
N SER A 258 1.74 -6.61 -16.66
CA SER A 258 2.74 -5.84 -15.93
C SER A 258 3.76 -6.79 -15.32
N ILE A 259 5.04 -6.54 -15.52
CA ILE A 259 6.12 -7.31 -14.90
C ILE A 259 6.72 -6.56 -13.72
N VAL A 260 7.10 -7.33 -12.71
CA VAL A 260 7.94 -6.88 -11.60
C VAL A 260 9.07 -7.88 -11.45
N TRP A 261 10.27 -7.48 -11.84
CA TRP A 261 11.45 -8.32 -11.78
C TRP A 261 12.43 -7.77 -10.74
N SER A 262 12.52 -8.41 -9.59
CA SER A 262 13.48 -8.04 -8.56
C SER A 262 14.82 -8.68 -8.85
N LEU A 263 15.88 -7.87 -8.92
CA LEU A 263 17.23 -8.29 -9.28
C LEU A 263 18.23 -7.57 -8.38
N ASP A 264 19.34 -8.20 -8.08
CA ASP A 264 20.47 -7.48 -7.51
C ASP A 264 21.02 -6.43 -8.51
N THR A 265 21.70 -5.42 -7.99
CA THR A 265 22.16 -4.27 -8.79
C THR A 265 23.09 -4.68 -9.94
N ALA A 266 23.89 -5.74 -9.78
CA ALA A 266 24.83 -6.22 -10.81
C ALA A 266 24.07 -6.86 -12.00
N HIS A 267 23.00 -7.61 -11.73
CA HIS A 267 22.20 -8.24 -12.76
C HIS A 267 21.21 -7.29 -13.45
N VAL A 268 20.75 -6.25 -12.74
CA VAL A 268 19.81 -5.29 -13.33
C VAL A 268 20.49 -4.25 -14.21
N ALA A 269 21.73 -3.89 -13.91
CA ALA A 269 22.44 -2.78 -14.55
C ALA A 269 22.35 -2.75 -16.10
N PRO A 270 22.47 -3.89 -16.83
CA PRO A 270 22.36 -3.86 -18.29
C PRO A 270 20.92 -3.86 -18.83
N LEU A 271 19.88 -4.02 -18.00
CA LEU A 271 18.53 -4.27 -18.47
C LEU A 271 17.74 -3.00 -18.84
N PRO A 272 17.86 -1.85 -18.13
CA PRO A 272 17.12 -0.64 -18.45
C PRO A 272 17.41 -0.12 -19.85
N ASP A 273 18.68 -0.18 -20.27
CA ASP A 273 19.18 0.46 -21.48
C ASP A 273 19.45 -0.50 -22.64
N CYS A 274 19.31 -1.83 -22.43
CA CYS A 274 19.51 -2.78 -23.52
C CYS A 274 18.42 -2.69 -24.59
N PRO A 275 18.68 -3.08 -25.86
CA PRO A 275 17.67 -3.11 -26.91
C PRO A 275 16.42 -3.88 -26.49
N ALA A 276 15.22 -3.43 -26.92
CA ALA A 276 13.95 -4.05 -26.55
C ALA A 276 13.88 -5.54 -26.90
N ALA A 277 14.42 -5.97 -28.04
CA ALA A 277 14.48 -7.36 -28.44
C ALA A 277 15.30 -8.21 -27.45
N GLN A 278 16.49 -7.73 -27.09
CA GLN A 278 17.37 -8.41 -26.12
C GLN A 278 16.74 -8.49 -24.72
N PHE A 279 16.03 -7.44 -24.30
CA PHE A 279 15.27 -7.47 -23.06
C PHE A 279 14.18 -8.53 -23.09
N SER A 280 13.42 -8.59 -24.18
CA SER A 280 12.34 -9.57 -24.37
C SER A 280 12.85 -11.02 -24.35
N GLU A 281 13.96 -11.32 -25.03
CA GLU A 281 14.61 -12.63 -24.99
C GLU A 281 15.06 -13.04 -23.58
N ARG A 282 15.69 -12.12 -22.86
CA ARG A 282 16.11 -12.35 -21.46
C ARG A 282 14.92 -12.60 -20.56
N LEU A 283 13.83 -11.83 -20.74
CA LEU A 283 12.62 -11.97 -19.93
C LEU A 283 11.89 -13.29 -20.23
N GLU A 284 11.84 -13.70 -21.51
CA GLU A 284 11.28 -14.98 -21.94
C GLU A 284 12.05 -16.16 -21.33
N ALA A 285 13.38 -16.12 -21.37
CA ALA A 285 14.22 -17.11 -20.72
C ALA A 285 14.04 -17.12 -19.19
N ALA A 286 13.92 -15.92 -18.58
CA ALA A 286 13.73 -15.78 -17.14
C ALA A 286 12.39 -16.34 -16.66
N ILE A 287 11.29 -16.23 -17.42
CA ILE A 287 9.99 -16.84 -17.08
C ILE A 287 9.92 -18.31 -17.50
N GLY A 288 10.85 -18.81 -18.33
CA GLY A 288 10.92 -20.21 -18.80
C GLY A 288 10.01 -20.50 -19.99
N GLY A 289 9.73 -19.52 -20.83
CA GLY A 289 8.96 -19.68 -22.07
C GLY A 289 7.47 -20.01 -21.88
N VAL A 290 6.96 -20.00 -20.66
CA VAL A 290 5.56 -20.43 -20.33
C VAL A 290 4.50 -19.57 -21.00
N LEU A 291 4.81 -18.29 -21.27
CA LEU A 291 3.92 -17.34 -21.93
C LEU A 291 4.25 -17.15 -23.43
N GLY A 292 5.20 -17.92 -23.97
CA GLY A 292 5.68 -17.80 -25.34
C GLY A 292 6.50 -16.53 -25.58
N ALA A 293 6.62 -16.10 -26.82
CA ALA A 293 7.37 -14.92 -27.19
C ALA A 293 6.84 -13.68 -26.48
N ILE A 294 7.76 -12.82 -26.02
CA ILE A 294 7.47 -11.61 -25.26
C ILE A 294 7.85 -10.38 -26.08
N THR A 295 7.00 -9.36 -26.05
CA THR A 295 7.26 -8.06 -26.67
C THR A 295 7.09 -6.96 -25.62
N LEU A 296 8.09 -6.07 -25.49
CA LEU A 296 8.02 -4.91 -24.62
C LEU A 296 6.96 -3.92 -25.15
N ALA A 297 6.07 -3.46 -24.26
CA ALA A 297 4.95 -2.57 -24.60
C ALA A 297 5.01 -1.20 -23.90
N SER A 298 5.99 -0.97 -23.02
CA SER A 298 6.16 0.29 -22.30
C SER A 298 7.63 0.64 -22.13
N GLU A 299 7.92 1.80 -21.54
CA GLU A 299 9.20 2.08 -20.94
C GLU A 299 9.53 1.10 -19.80
N ARG A 300 10.80 1.00 -19.44
CA ARG A 300 11.30 0.22 -18.30
C ARG A 300 11.68 1.18 -17.20
N ARG A 301 11.28 0.90 -15.97
CA ARG A 301 11.69 1.67 -14.79
C ARG A 301 12.26 0.77 -13.71
N CYS A 302 13.28 1.27 -13.03
CA CYS A 302 13.90 0.61 -11.88
C CYS A 302 13.56 1.35 -10.60
N LEU A 303 13.17 0.61 -9.57
CA LEU A 303 12.84 1.11 -8.24
C LEU A 303 13.72 0.41 -7.21
N ALA A 304 14.39 1.17 -6.34
CA ALA A 304 15.18 0.60 -5.26
C ALA A 304 14.28 -0.13 -4.25
N LEU A 305 14.70 -1.34 -3.88
CA LEU A 305 13.98 -2.16 -2.90
C LEU A 305 14.55 -1.93 -1.51
N ARG A 306 13.72 -1.39 -0.64
CA ARG A 306 14.05 -1.12 0.76
C ARG A 306 12.91 -1.57 1.64
N SER A 307 13.21 -1.94 2.88
CA SER A 307 12.19 -2.06 3.91
C SER A 307 12.32 -0.94 4.93
N VAL A 308 11.20 -0.61 5.54
CA VAL A 308 11.09 0.32 6.65
C VAL A 308 10.20 -0.33 7.70
N ALA A 309 10.62 -0.32 8.96
CA ALA A 309 9.82 -0.78 10.08
C ALA A 309 9.91 0.24 11.20
N ALA A 310 8.85 1.01 11.40
CA ALA A 310 8.74 1.95 12.51
C ALA A 310 8.64 1.19 13.84
N ASP A 311 9.34 1.68 14.87
CA ASP A 311 9.33 1.06 16.20
C ASP A 311 8.00 1.24 16.93
N SER A 312 7.24 2.27 16.58
CA SER A 312 5.85 2.51 16.98
C SER A 312 5.03 3.05 15.82
N TYR A 313 3.74 2.73 15.80
CA TYR A 313 2.80 3.29 14.81
C TYR A 313 2.03 4.48 15.35
N VAL A 314 2.18 4.79 16.64
CA VAL A 314 1.47 5.88 17.30
C VAL A 314 2.39 6.68 18.22
N ALA A 315 2.06 7.94 18.36
CA ALA A 315 2.58 8.85 19.38
C ALA A 315 1.43 9.76 19.83
N PRO A 316 1.57 10.55 20.90
CA PRO A 316 0.52 11.49 21.30
C PRO A 316 0.07 12.34 20.11
N ARG A 317 -1.23 12.28 19.78
CA ARG A 317 -1.86 12.99 18.66
C ARG A 317 -1.32 12.66 17.28
N ARG A 318 -0.65 11.49 17.11
CA ARG A 318 -0.11 11.06 15.80
C ARG A 318 -0.31 9.56 15.61
N ALA A 319 -0.69 9.18 14.39
CA ALA A 319 -0.74 7.80 13.95
C ALA A 319 -0.07 7.67 12.57
N LEU A 320 0.62 6.56 12.31
CA LEU A 320 1.27 6.27 11.04
C LEU A 320 0.56 5.12 10.34
N ILE A 321 0.37 5.21 9.01
CA ILE A 321 -0.22 4.15 8.19
C ILE A 321 0.60 3.93 6.91
N GLY A 322 0.50 2.73 6.34
CA GLY A 322 1.17 2.37 5.09
C GLY A 322 2.67 2.58 5.15
N ASP A 323 3.26 3.07 4.06
CA ASP A 323 4.72 3.22 3.92
C ASP A 323 5.35 4.13 4.98
N ALA A 324 4.58 5.01 5.63
CA ALA A 324 5.06 5.82 6.74
C ALA A 324 5.35 4.97 8.00
N ALA A 325 4.60 3.90 8.21
CA ALA A 325 4.77 2.96 9.31
C ALA A 325 5.65 1.76 8.93
N HIS A 326 5.46 1.21 7.73
CA HIS A 326 6.15 0.01 7.26
C HIS A 326 6.23 -0.06 5.74
N VAL A 327 7.36 -0.46 5.24
CA VAL A 327 7.57 -0.88 3.85
C VAL A 327 8.11 -2.30 3.90
N ILE A 328 7.38 -3.24 3.33
CA ILE A 328 7.82 -4.63 3.22
C ILE A 328 8.41 -4.90 1.84
N HIS A 329 9.20 -5.97 1.71
CA HIS A 329 9.68 -6.41 0.40
C HIS A 329 8.50 -6.61 -0.56
N PRO A 330 8.52 -6.09 -1.80
CA PRO A 330 7.39 -6.11 -2.73
C PRO A 330 7.13 -7.50 -3.35
N LEU A 331 7.28 -8.57 -2.58
CA LEU A 331 6.84 -9.90 -2.99
C LEU A 331 5.33 -9.86 -3.21
N ALA A 332 4.91 -10.03 -4.47
CA ALA A 332 3.51 -10.07 -4.88
C ALA A 332 2.68 -8.79 -4.63
N GLY A 333 3.29 -7.60 -4.54
CA GLY A 333 2.55 -6.34 -4.45
C GLY A 333 1.73 -6.14 -3.17
N GLN A 334 2.12 -6.76 -2.05
CA GLN A 334 1.36 -6.78 -0.80
C GLN A 334 1.37 -5.45 -0.02
N GLY A 335 2.34 -4.55 -0.25
CA GLY A 335 2.47 -3.30 0.52
C GLY A 335 1.20 -2.45 0.53
N ALA A 336 0.56 -2.27 -0.62
CA ALA A 336 -0.68 -1.52 -0.74
C ALA A 336 -1.84 -2.15 0.05
N ASN A 337 -1.95 -3.48 0.05
CA ASN A 337 -2.98 -4.19 0.82
C ASN A 337 -2.82 -3.97 2.33
N LEU A 338 -1.58 -3.98 2.83
CA LEU A 338 -1.30 -3.72 4.24
C LEU A 338 -1.66 -2.27 4.62
N GLY A 339 -1.33 -1.30 3.76
CA GLY A 339 -1.71 0.10 3.98
C GLY A 339 -3.22 0.34 4.00
N LEU A 340 -3.99 -0.38 3.17
CA LEU A 340 -5.46 -0.34 3.19
C LEU A 340 -6.02 -0.96 4.47
N LEU A 341 -5.44 -2.06 4.95
CA LEU A 341 -5.79 -2.65 6.24
C LEU A 341 -5.46 -1.74 7.42
N ASP A 342 -4.35 -0.98 7.35
CA ASP A 342 -4.02 0.02 8.37
C ASP A 342 -5.07 1.13 8.39
N ALA A 343 -5.46 1.65 7.21
CA ALA A 343 -6.48 2.67 7.07
C ALA A 343 -7.83 2.25 7.69
N ALA A 344 -8.26 1.01 7.44
CA ALA A 344 -9.48 0.45 8.01
C ALA A 344 -9.40 0.30 9.53
N ALA A 345 -8.31 -0.27 10.04
CA ALA A 345 -8.11 -0.48 11.48
C ALA A 345 -8.02 0.86 12.25
N LEU A 346 -7.33 1.85 11.69
CA LEU A 346 -7.24 3.17 12.29
C LEU A 346 -8.62 3.87 12.32
N CYS A 347 -9.36 3.78 11.22
CA CYS A 347 -10.73 4.33 11.15
C CYS A 347 -11.63 3.72 12.22
N GLU A 348 -11.58 2.40 12.44
CA GLU A 348 -12.35 1.72 13.49
C GLU A 348 -11.93 2.14 14.89
N ALA A 349 -10.64 2.29 15.15
CA ALA A 349 -10.13 2.75 16.44
C ALA A 349 -10.60 4.17 16.76
N ILE A 350 -10.50 5.08 15.78
CA ILE A 350 -10.96 6.47 15.91
C ILE A 350 -12.48 6.51 16.09
N GLY A 351 -13.25 5.81 15.26
CA GLY A 351 -14.71 5.76 15.36
C GLY A 351 -15.19 5.20 16.70
N GLY A 352 -14.49 4.18 17.23
CA GLY A 352 -14.75 3.64 18.56
C GLY A 352 -14.51 4.64 19.67
N ALA A 353 -13.43 5.42 19.60
CA ALA A 353 -13.12 6.46 20.56
C ALA A 353 -14.17 7.62 20.52
N VAL A 354 -14.50 8.08 19.32
CA VAL A 354 -15.51 9.14 19.11
C VAL A 354 -16.88 8.71 19.64
N ALA A 355 -17.29 7.46 19.36
CA ALA A 355 -18.57 6.92 19.85
C ALA A 355 -18.64 6.84 21.39
N GLN A 356 -17.50 6.80 22.07
CA GLN A 356 -17.38 6.82 23.53
C GLN A 356 -17.15 8.24 24.10
N GLY A 357 -17.18 9.27 23.26
CA GLY A 357 -16.88 10.64 23.67
C GLY A 357 -15.41 10.88 24.03
N GLU A 358 -14.52 9.99 23.56
CA GLU A 358 -13.08 10.10 23.84
C GLU A 358 -12.38 10.98 22.80
N ASP A 359 -11.23 11.54 23.19
CA ASP A 359 -10.37 12.27 22.27
C ASP A 359 -9.70 11.31 21.26
N PRO A 360 -9.96 11.45 19.94
CA PRO A 360 -9.36 10.59 18.92
C PRO A 360 -7.83 10.71 18.84
N GLY A 361 -7.25 11.82 19.34
CA GLY A 361 -5.81 12.04 19.45
C GLY A 361 -5.17 11.47 20.72
N ALA A 362 -5.97 10.96 21.65
CA ALA A 362 -5.45 10.36 22.86
C ALA A 362 -4.71 9.05 22.55
N LEU A 363 -3.54 8.88 23.14
CA LEU A 363 -2.69 7.69 22.88
C LEU A 363 -3.42 6.37 23.20
N ARG A 364 -4.31 6.37 24.23
CA ARG A 364 -5.07 5.17 24.58
C ARG A 364 -6.05 4.74 23.45
N ALA A 365 -6.64 5.70 22.76
CA ALA A 365 -7.53 5.44 21.63
C ALA A 365 -6.78 4.80 20.45
N LEU A 366 -5.52 5.16 20.27
CA LEU A 366 -4.67 4.69 19.17
C LEU A 366 -3.93 3.37 19.45
N ARG A 367 -3.74 2.99 20.71
CA ARG A 367 -2.99 1.77 21.09
C ARG A 367 -3.60 0.49 20.54
N GLY A 368 -4.93 0.39 20.47
CA GLY A 368 -5.61 -0.77 19.90
C GLY A 368 -5.28 -0.97 18.42
N TYR A 369 -5.26 0.12 17.66
CA TYR A 369 -4.79 0.14 16.28
C TYR A 369 -3.34 -0.35 16.17
N GLU A 370 -2.42 0.21 16.94
CA GLU A 370 -1.01 -0.17 16.91
C GLU A 370 -0.82 -1.65 17.21
N GLN A 371 -1.40 -2.14 18.30
CA GLN A 371 -1.26 -3.53 18.72
C GLN A 371 -1.73 -4.50 17.64
N GLN A 372 -2.89 -4.22 17.04
CA GLN A 372 -3.47 -5.05 15.99
C GLN A 372 -2.59 -5.05 14.73
N ARG A 373 -2.21 -3.87 14.26
CA ARG A 373 -1.55 -3.75 12.95
C ARG A 373 -0.07 -4.08 12.99
N ARG A 374 0.65 -3.62 14.02
CA ARG A 374 2.08 -3.89 14.15
C ARG A 374 2.38 -5.37 14.26
N THR A 375 1.61 -6.11 15.08
CA THR A 375 1.77 -7.58 15.17
C THR A 375 1.54 -8.26 13.82
N HIS A 376 0.46 -7.90 13.13
CA HIS A 376 0.14 -8.47 11.82
C HIS A 376 1.23 -8.16 10.79
N ASN A 377 1.69 -6.92 10.72
CA ASN A 377 2.69 -6.48 9.74
C ASN A 377 4.08 -7.11 10.01
N LEU A 378 4.47 -7.27 11.28
CA LEU A 378 5.70 -8.00 11.64
C LEU A 378 5.68 -9.47 11.22
N VAL A 379 4.55 -10.14 11.41
CA VAL A 379 4.39 -11.55 10.96
C VAL A 379 4.45 -11.63 9.44
N MET A 380 3.79 -10.71 8.74
CA MET A 380 3.83 -10.67 7.26
C MET A 380 5.24 -10.39 6.73
N ASP A 381 5.95 -9.44 7.33
CA ASP A 381 7.34 -9.14 6.95
C ASP A 381 8.26 -10.33 7.19
N ALA A 382 8.14 -10.99 8.34
CA ALA A 382 8.91 -12.19 8.67
C ALA A 382 8.61 -13.35 7.70
N ALA A 383 7.34 -13.54 7.33
CA ALA A 383 6.93 -14.56 6.36
C ALA A 383 7.48 -14.28 4.96
N MET A 384 7.37 -13.02 4.47
CA MET A 384 7.88 -12.63 3.15
C MET A 384 9.40 -12.70 3.10
N SER A 385 10.10 -12.22 4.13
CA SER A 385 11.56 -12.30 4.25
C SER A 385 12.04 -13.74 4.37
N GLY A 386 11.29 -14.60 5.05
CA GLY A 386 11.56 -16.03 5.15
C GLY A 386 11.43 -16.74 3.79
N LEU A 387 10.36 -16.47 3.05
CA LEU A 387 10.16 -16.99 1.69
C LEU A 387 11.28 -16.52 0.75
N GLN A 388 11.59 -15.23 0.75
CA GLN A 388 12.67 -14.70 -0.07
C GLN A 388 14.00 -15.40 0.22
N ARG A 389 14.42 -15.45 1.49
CA ARG A 389 15.67 -16.11 1.89
C ARG A 389 15.68 -17.58 1.54
N GLY A 390 14.57 -18.29 1.72
CA GLY A 390 14.45 -19.70 1.37
C GLY A 390 14.63 -19.96 -0.11
N PHE A 391 14.15 -19.08 -0.98
CA PHE A 391 14.24 -19.23 -2.43
C PHE A 391 15.51 -18.65 -3.05
N THR A 392 16.13 -17.64 -2.44
CA THR A 392 17.39 -17.05 -2.93
C THR A 392 18.62 -17.69 -2.30
N ALA A 393 18.43 -18.60 -1.32
CA ALA A 393 19.55 -19.28 -0.67
C ALA A 393 20.45 -19.98 -1.67
N ALA A 394 21.73 -19.63 -1.64
CA ALA A 394 22.75 -20.19 -2.51
C ALA A 394 23.04 -21.69 -2.24
N SER A 395 22.60 -22.21 -1.08
CA SER A 395 22.85 -23.60 -0.72
C SER A 395 21.78 -24.54 -1.31
N PRO A 396 22.18 -25.57 -2.08
CA PRO A 396 21.27 -26.54 -2.67
C PRO A 396 20.31 -27.21 -1.67
N PRO A 397 20.70 -27.55 -0.43
CA PRO A 397 19.78 -28.17 0.54
C PRO A 397 18.67 -27.24 1.03
N ALA A 398 18.94 -25.93 1.17
CA ALA A 398 17.92 -24.98 1.61
C ALA A 398 16.85 -24.74 0.52
N ALA A 399 17.27 -24.60 -0.72
CA ALA A 399 16.36 -24.51 -1.87
C ALA A 399 15.50 -25.78 -2.04
N TRP A 400 16.11 -26.96 -1.85
CA TRP A 400 15.43 -28.25 -1.89
C TRP A 400 14.39 -28.38 -0.75
N LEU A 401 14.74 -27.92 0.47
CA LEU A 401 13.82 -27.94 1.62
C LEU A 401 12.63 -27.01 1.39
N ALA A 402 12.88 -25.81 0.84
CA ALA A 402 11.85 -24.86 0.46
C ALA A 402 10.89 -25.42 -0.60
N MET A 403 11.43 -26.10 -1.63
CA MET A 403 10.60 -26.78 -2.65
C MET A 403 9.77 -27.93 -2.06
N ARG A 404 10.34 -28.72 -1.15
CA ARG A 404 9.58 -29.77 -0.47
C ARG A 404 8.48 -29.21 0.43
N ALA A 405 8.75 -28.11 1.14
CA ALA A 405 7.75 -27.42 1.92
C ALA A 405 6.59 -26.89 1.05
N LEU A 406 6.91 -26.30 -0.11
CA LEU A 406 5.89 -25.89 -1.10
C LEU A 406 5.09 -27.09 -1.63
N GLY A 407 5.76 -28.19 -1.96
CA GLY A 407 5.10 -29.42 -2.41
C GLY A 407 4.17 -30.01 -1.34
N LEU A 408 4.55 -29.92 -0.05
CA LEU A 408 3.71 -30.35 1.06
C LEU A 408 2.49 -29.46 1.24
N VAL A 409 2.66 -28.14 1.13
CA VAL A 409 1.55 -27.17 1.15
C VAL A 409 0.59 -27.45 -0.02
N ASN A 410 1.14 -27.68 -1.23
CA ASN A 410 0.31 -27.96 -2.42
C ASN A 410 -0.48 -29.27 -2.32
N ARG A 411 0.06 -30.29 -1.63
CA ARG A 411 -0.62 -31.60 -1.40
C ARG A 411 -1.67 -31.53 -0.30
N SER A 412 -1.58 -30.57 0.62
CA SER A 412 -2.56 -30.42 1.71
C SER A 412 -3.58 -29.35 1.35
N ALA A 413 -4.78 -29.77 0.97
CA ALA A 413 -5.91 -28.86 0.69
C ALA A 413 -6.19 -27.91 1.86
N MET A 414 -5.98 -28.36 3.10
CA MET A 414 -6.20 -27.56 4.31
C MET A 414 -5.13 -26.45 4.44
N LEU A 415 -3.84 -26.79 4.28
CA LEU A 415 -2.75 -25.82 4.32
C LEU A 415 -2.83 -24.84 3.15
N LYS A 416 -3.11 -25.35 1.93
CA LYS A 416 -3.31 -24.54 0.73
C LYS A 416 -4.43 -23.51 0.93
N ARG A 417 -5.58 -23.95 1.46
CA ARG A 417 -6.71 -23.05 1.79
C ARG A 417 -6.36 -22.04 2.88
N ALA A 418 -5.62 -22.45 3.92
CA ALA A 418 -5.18 -21.51 4.97
C ALA A 418 -4.25 -20.43 4.42
N PHE A 419 -3.26 -20.82 3.60
CA PHE A 419 -2.36 -19.88 2.92
C PHE A 419 -3.11 -18.95 1.95
N ALA A 420 -3.99 -19.52 1.13
CA ALA A 420 -4.79 -18.74 0.19
C ALA A 420 -5.72 -17.75 0.90
N ARG A 421 -6.42 -18.17 1.95
CA ARG A 421 -7.27 -17.30 2.75
C ARG A 421 -6.48 -16.19 3.45
N GLN A 422 -5.25 -16.49 3.90
CA GLN A 422 -4.37 -15.48 4.45
C GLN A 422 -3.95 -14.46 3.38
N ALA A 423 -3.57 -14.91 2.18
CA ALA A 423 -3.21 -14.05 1.05
C ALA A 423 -4.40 -13.20 0.55
N LEU A 424 -5.62 -13.75 0.60
CA LEU A 424 -6.86 -13.04 0.27
C LEU A 424 -7.31 -12.07 1.36
N GLY A 425 -6.63 -12.08 2.53
CA GLY A 425 -7.06 -11.32 3.69
C GLY A 425 -8.37 -11.84 4.30
N SER A 426 -8.72 -13.11 4.07
CA SER A 426 -9.98 -13.70 4.56
C SER A 426 -9.84 -14.41 5.91
N LEU A 427 -8.65 -14.60 6.44
CA LEU A 427 -8.38 -15.17 7.76
C LEU A 427 -7.66 -14.17 8.65
N GLY A 428 -8.23 -13.90 9.80
CA GLY A 428 -7.56 -13.28 10.93
C GLY A 428 -6.58 -14.22 11.63
N GLY A 429 -5.65 -14.87 10.88
CA GLY A 429 -4.79 -15.92 11.40
C GLY A 429 -3.82 -15.48 12.50
N PHE A 430 -3.35 -14.24 12.50
CA PHE A 430 -2.45 -13.64 13.48
C PHE A 430 -2.94 -12.26 13.97
N GLY A 431 -4.24 -12.05 14.00
CA GLY A 431 -4.91 -10.83 14.41
C GLY A 431 -6.28 -10.72 13.74
N GLN A 432 -7.25 -10.11 14.41
CA GLN A 432 -8.56 -9.91 13.81
C GLN A 432 -8.44 -8.91 12.66
N LEU A 433 -9.04 -9.25 11.50
CA LEU A 433 -9.20 -8.27 10.43
C LEU A 433 -10.11 -7.13 10.90
N PRO A 434 -9.85 -5.89 10.45
CA PRO A 434 -10.80 -4.81 10.61
C PRO A 434 -12.20 -5.20 10.12
N ARG A 435 -13.25 -4.73 10.76
CA ARG A 435 -14.64 -5.04 10.37
C ARG A 435 -14.92 -4.60 8.93
N LEU A 436 -14.39 -3.45 8.55
CA LEU A 436 -14.50 -2.90 7.19
C LEU A 436 -13.78 -3.74 6.11
N ALA A 437 -12.94 -4.71 6.51
CA ALA A 437 -12.23 -5.64 5.63
C ALA A 437 -12.86 -7.04 5.55
N ARG A 438 -13.91 -7.32 6.34
CA ARG A 438 -14.59 -8.63 6.47
C ARG A 438 -15.70 -8.89 5.44
#